data_22c53f274296de878986e26474510db9
#
_entry.id   22c53f274296de878986e26474510db9
#
_cell.length_a   1.000
_cell.length_b   1.000
_cell.length_c   1.000
_cell.angle_alpha   90.00
_cell.angle_beta   90.00
_cell.angle_gamma   90.00
#
_symmetry.space_group_name_H-M   'P 1'
#
loop_
_entity.id
_entity.type
_entity.pdbx_description
1 polymer ?
#
loop_
_entity_poly.entity_id
_entity_poly.type
_entity_poly.pdbx_seq_one_letter_code
_entity_poly.pdbx_strand_id
1 'polypeptide(L)'
;MNTLLVVEDEKLIRQGIVAMIRRSSVPVEEILECRNGEEALEILRKRRVDVMFTDIRMPKMDGLTLVNEMEELSQKPVVIVLSGYDEFSYAVEMMKHGVRDYILKPIKRETIEQLLENLERELSETRETEEEEERCFLNQFRYLMMNAEMAEDKEWMDMESRIRRYIGNDSFRILLTSKANGERFSECSGILLEGVEGGVLYLLPESEAERIMEEKDERFCLGVGKEHRSVMEIPEAYREALLAREMAFIQKSPVEEYQKKCFEEKPELTQFQEKFILQVPTERVDAMLRKMRNWYFEAAHQRVSPYQLLAVTEAICKELDLFHQVPEKQEKCPRPLQYRDADLFLNAFEEWIHVYRESLKSQTAGKEKMEEAISYIRENYAKDLNMAMVSNHICMNYSLFSAAFKEHTGVNFVNYLKEIRIAEAKRLLIQTEDKITEIAKQVGFENDKHFMKSFKTACGVSPSEFRKDYKMVSNGKGGQDE
;
A
#
# COMPACT_ATOMS: atom_id res chain seq x y z
N MET A 1 -17.24 -21.39 -16.97
CA MET A 1 -18.25 -22.22 -16.23
C MET A 1 -17.51 -23.22 -15.39
N ASN A 2 -17.78 -23.32 -14.06
CA ASN A 2 -16.97 -24.19 -13.22
C ASN A 2 -17.54 -25.61 -13.20
N THR A 3 -18.77 -25.78 -12.71
CA THR A 3 -19.34 -27.14 -12.54
C THR A 3 -20.66 -27.29 -13.30
N LEU A 4 -20.74 -28.32 -14.13
CA LEU A 4 -21.93 -28.69 -14.88
C LEU A 4 -22.39 -30.10 -14.47
N LEU A 5 -23.69 -30.30 -14.26
CA LEU A 5 -24.30 -31.58 -13.89
C LEU A 5 -25.16 -32.08 -15.03
N VAL A 6 -24.99 -33.35 -15.43
CA VAL A 6 -25.84 -34.05 -16.41
C VAL A 6 -26.59 -35.14 -15.71
N VAL A 7 -27.93 -35.04 -15.70
CA VAL A 7 -28.85 -35.99 -15.07
C VAL A 7 -29.68 -36.67 -16.16
N GLU A 8 -29.38 -37.93 -16.43
CA GLU A 8 -29.98 -38.72 -17.52
C GLU A 8 -29.85 -40.20 -17.17
N ASP A 9 -30.91 -40.95 -17.21
CA ASP A 9 -30.89 -42.37 -16.84
C ASP A 9 -30.25 -43.25 -17.92
N GLU A 10 -30.45 -42.91 -19.21
CA GLU A 10 -29.86 -43.62 -20.33
C GLU A 10 -28.37 -43.34 -20.49
N LYS A 11 -27.52 -44.33 -20.16
CA LYS A 11 -26.07 -44.19 -20.18
C LYS A 11 -25.50 -43.63 -21.49
N LEU A 12 -26.01 -44.09 -22.63
CA LEU A 12 -25.50 -43.68 -23.95
C LEU A 12 -25.85 -42.22 -24.25
N ILE A 13 -27.04 -41.76 -23.89
CA ILE A 13 -27.48 -40.37 -24.06
C ILE A 13 -26.66 -39.50 -23.15
N ARG A 14 -26.51 -39.83 -21.87
CA ARG A 14 -25.70 -39.12 -20.89
C ARG A 14 -24.25 -38.92 -21.35
N GLN A 15 -23.59 -39.99 -21.79
CA GLN A 15 -22.24 -39.94 -22.31
C GLN A 15 -22.13 -39.12 -23.61
N GLY A 16 -23.17 -39.18 -24.46
CA GLY A 16 -23.26 -38.35 -25.65
C GLY A 16 -23.29 -36.85 -25.32
N ILE A 17 -24.11 -36.45 -24.36
CA ILE A 17 -24.22 -35.06 -23.88
C ILE A 17 -22.88 -34.60 -23.30
N VAL A 18 -22.27 -35.38 -22.40
CA VAL A 18 -20.95 -35.09 -21.82
C VAL A 18 -19.87 -34.93 -22.90
N ALA A 19 -19.91 -35.81 -23.92
CA ALA A 19 -18.96 -35.71 -25.03
C ALA A 19 -19.17 -34.45 -25.89
N MET A 20 -20.42 -33.99 -26.07
CA MET A 20 -20.73 -32.73 -26.76
C MET A 20 -20.26 -31.54 -25.95
N ILE A 21 -20.51 -31.50 -24.64
CA ILE A 21 -20.06 -30.43 -23.73
C ILE A 21 -18.54 -30.34 -23.73
N ARG A 22 -17.82 -31.46 -23.59
CA ARG A 22 -16.33 -31.49 -23.60
C ARG A 22 -15.71 -31.02 -24.93
N ARG A 23 -16.46 -31.09 -26.02
CA ARG A 23 -16.01 -30.64 -27.34
C ARG A 23 -16.51 -29.26 -27.74
N SER A 24 -17.25 -28.60 -26.86
CA SER A 24 -17.70 -27.23 -27.09
C SER A 24 -16.53 -26.22 -26.98
N SER A 25 -16.75 -25.02 -27.49
CA SER A 25 -15.81 -23.88 -27.34
C SER A 25 -15.76 -23.34 -25.92
N VAL A 26 -16.78 -23.64 -25.09
CA VAL A 26 -16.90 -23.15 -23.72
C VAL A 26 -16.12 -24.03 -22.75
N PRO A 27 -15.15 -23.49 -22.01
CA PRO A 27 -14.41 -24.28 -21.02
C PRO A 27 -15.31 -24.60 -19.82
N VAL A 28 -15.43 -25.89 -19.50
CA VAL A 28 -16.09 -26.41 -18.31
C VAL A 28 -15.05 -27.15 -17.47
N GLU A 29 -14.84 -26.71 -16.22
CA GLU A 29 -13.81 -27.29 -15.37
C GLU A 29 -14.14 -28.67 -14.90
N GLU A 30 -15.40 -28.89 -14.46
CA GLU A 30 -15.87 -30.16 -13.97
C GLU A 30 -17.25 -30.54 -14.55
N ILE A 31 -17.41 -31.77 -15.00
CA ILE A 31 -18.71 -32.32 -15.44
C ILE A 31 -19.05 -33.49 -14.56
N LEU A 32 -20.16 -33.36 -13.84
CA LEU A 32 -20.73 -34.36 -12.96
C LEU A 32 -21.85 -35.11 -13.70
N GLU A 33 -22.01 -36.41 -13.43
CA GLU A 33 -23.01 -37.28 -14.06
C GLU A 33 -23.87 -37.97 -13.00
N CYS A 34 -25.19 -37.95 -13.18
CA CYS A 34 -26.16 -38.67 -12.35
C CYS A 34 -27.14 -39.52 -13.24
N ARG A 35 -27.82 -40.48 -12.63
CA ARG A 35 -28.78 -41.35 -13.31
C ARG A 35 -30.22 -41.04 -12.95
N ASN A 36 -30.49 -40.26 -11.95
CA ASN A 36 -31.82 -39.92 -11.46
C ASN A 36 -31.78 -38.66 -10.59
N GLY A 37 -32.94 -38.10 -10.27
CA GLY A 37 -33.07 -36.89 -9.47
C GLY A 37 -32.60 -37.05 -8.03
N GLU A 38 -32.68 -38.23 -7.40
CA GLU A 38 -32.18 -38.42 -6.03
C GLU A 38 -30.68 -38.21 -5.95
N GLU A 39 -29.91 -38.85 -6.86
CA GLU A 39 -28.45 -38.66 -6.95
C GLU A 39 -28.07 -37.20 -7.24
N ALA A 40 -28.84 -36.53 -8.10
CA ALA A 40 -28.64 -35.12 -8.42
C ALA A 40 -28.87 -34.24 -7.20
N LEU A 41 -29.96 -34.45 -6.47
CA LEU A 41 -30.29 -33.66 -5.27
C LEU A 41 -29.23 -33.83 -4.16
N GLU A 42 -28.68 -35.02 -3.99
CA GLU A 42 -27.56 -35.24 -3.06
C GLU A 42 -26.29 -34.43 -3.43
N ILE A 43 -25.99 -34.32 -4.72
CA ILE A 43 -24.85 -33.53 -5.20
C ILE A 43 -25.12 -32.05 -4.96
N LEU A 44 -26.30 -31.56 -5.34
CA LEU A 44 -26.68 -30.14 -5.20
C LEU A 44 -26.69 -29.65 -3.75
N ARG A 45 -26.97 -30.55 -2.79
CA ARG A 45 -26.89 -30.25 -1.34
C ARG A 45 -25.45 -30.11 -0.83
N LYS A 46 -24.49 -30.73 -1.50
CA LYS A 46 -23.07 -30.78 -1.04
C LYS A 46 -22.15 -29.87 -1.80
N ARG A 47 -22.51 -29.48 -3.02
CA ARG A 47 -21.62 -28.79 -3.96
C ARG A 47 -22.40 -27.76 -4.78
N ARG A 48 -21.76 -26.63 -5.06
CA ARG A 48 -22.29 -25.65 -6.01
C ARG A 48 -22.19 -26.20 -7.42
N VAL A 49 -23.27 -26.09 -8.17
CA VAL A 49 -23.38 -26.45 -9.58
C VAL A 49 -23.88 -25.23 -10.34
N ASP A 50 -23.19 -24.83 -11.41
CA ASP A 50 -23.57 -23.66 -12.19
C ASP A 50 -24.72 -23.93 -13.13
N VAL A 51 -24.65 -25.05 -13.85
CA VAL A 51 -25.66 -25.48 -14.85
C VAL A 51 -25.99 -26.96 -14.67
N MET A 52 -27.28 -27.30 -14.75
CA MET A 52 -27.77 -28.65 -14.73
C MET A 52 -28.57 -28.93 -15.97
N PHE A 53 -28.20 -29.99 -16.70
CA PHE A 53 -29.03 -30.62 -17.73
C PHE A 53 -29.77 -31.80 -17.11
N THR A 54 -31.09 -31.85 -17.23
CA THR A 54 -31.89 -32.92 -16.66
C THR A 54 -32.88 -33.47 -17.65
N ASP A 55 -33.00 -34.80 -17.72
CA ASP A 55 -34.13 -35.44 -18.40
C ASP A 55 -35.42 -35.24 -17.59
N ILE A 56 -36.57 -35.31 -18.25
CA ILE A 56 -37.89 -35.22 -17.60
C ILE A 56 -38.19 -36.53 -16.92
N ARG A 57 -38.07 -37.65 -17.64
CA ARG A 57 -38.45 -38.98 -17.16
C ARG A 57 -37.26 -39.80 -16.73
N MET A 58 -37.16 -40.00 -15.45
CA MET A 58 -36.10 -40.83 -14.86
C MET A 58 -36.66 -41.72 -13.75
N PRO A 59 -36.04 -42.88 -13.48
CA PRO A 59 -36.43 -43.72 -12.38
C PRO A 59 -36.16 -43.06 -11.03
N LYS A 60 -36.89 -43.46 -9.97
CA LYS A 60 -36.85 -43.01 -8.60
C LYS A 60 -37.38 -41.57 -8.41
N MET A 61 -36.69 -40.58 -8.94
CA MET A 61 -37.10 -39.18 -8.93
C MET A 61 -36.95 -38.62 -10.34
N ASP A 62 -38.05 -38.16 -10.90
CA ASP A 62 -38.12 -37.53 -12.21
C ASP A 62 -37.61 -36.06 -12.18
N GLY A 63 -37.42 -35.49 -13.39
CA GLY A 63 -36.90 -34.12 -13.49
C GLY A 63 -37.84 -33.06 -12.92
N LEU A 64 -39.17 -33.24 -13.00
CA LEU A 64 -40.12 -32.30 -12.45
C LEU A 64 -40.07 -32.30 -10.91
N THR A 65 -40.05 -33.46 -10.31
CA THR A 65 -39.90 -33.59 -8.86
C THR A 65 -38.55 -33.03 -8.39
N LEU A 66 -37.46 -33.29 -9.14
CA LEU A 66 -36.15 -32.74 -8.84
C LEU A 66 -36.17 -31.19 -8.80
N VAL A 67 -36.74 -30.54 -9.81
CA VAL A 67 -36.82 -29.10 -9.90
C VAL A 67 -37.62 -28.48 -8.74
N ASN A 68 -38.74 -29.15 -8.35
CA ASN A 68 -39.56 -28.74 -7.23
C ASN A 68 -38.77 -28.84 -5.88
N GLU A 69 -38.09 -29.97 -5.65
CA GLU A 69 -37.29 -30.19 -4.43
C GLU A 69 -36.09 -29.20 -4.33
N MET A 70 -35.59 -28.72 -5.47
CA MET A 70 -34.53 -27.69 -5.50
C MET A 70 -35.00 -26.32 -5.06
N GLU A 71 -36.32 -26.05 -4.93
CA GLU A 71 -36.82 -24.74 -4.46
C GLU A 71 -36.33 -24.42 -3.05
N GLU A 72 -36.05 -25.45 -2.24
CA GLU A 72 -35.55 -25.31 -0.86
C GLU A 72 -34.00 -25.06 -0.78
N LEU A 73 -33.28 -25.18 -1.90
CA LEU A 73 -31.82 -24.97 -1.89
C LEU A 73 -31.46 -23.49 -1.88
N SER A 74 -30.45 -23.15 -1.09
CA SER A 74 -29.90 -21.80 -1.01
C SER A 74 -29.20 -21.35 -2.30
N GLN A 75 -28.63 -22.28 -3.05
CA GLN A 75 -27.99 -22.04 -4.33
C GLN A 75 -28.56 -23.00 -5.38
N LYS A 76 -29.16 -22.43 -6.41
CA LYS A 76 -29.80 -23.21 -7.49
C LYS A 76 -28.97 -23.12 -8.76
N PRO A 77 -28.72 -24.23 -9.47
CA PRO A 77 -28.11 -24.19 -10.80
C PRO A 77 -29.08 -23.59 -11.83
N VAL A 78 -28.55 -23.13 -12.93
CA VAL A 78 -29.35 -22.86 -14.13
C VAL A 78 -29.78 -24.21 -14.71
N VAL A 79 -31.10 -24.45 -14.81
CA VAL A 79 -31.64 -25.72 -15.23
C VAL A 79 -32.03 -25.71 -16.70
N ILE A 80 -31.53 -26.69 -17.44
CA ILE A 80 -31.88 -26.98 -18.83
C ILE A 80 -32.54 -28.36 -18.90
N VAL A 81 -33.72 -28.41 -19.45
CA VAL A 81 -34.49 -29.68 -19.57
C VAL A 81 -34.24 -30.36 -20.92
N LEU A 82 -34.02 -31.64 -20.87
CA LEU A 82 -33.92 -32.50 -22.06
C LEU A 82 -35.26 -33.22 -22.23
N SER A 83 -35.97 -33.01 -23.36
CA SER A 83 -37.34 -33.46 -23.54
C SER A 83 -37.52 -34.26 -24.83
N GLY A 84 -38.30 -35.32 -24.77
CA GLY A 84 -38.85 -36.01 -25.97
C GLY A 84 -40.02 -35.27 -26.60
N TYR A 85 -40.40 -35.63 -27.84
CA TYR A 85 -41.52 -34.99 -28.55
C TYR A 85 -42.87 -35.07 -27.81
N ASP A 86 -43.10 -36.12 -27.05
CA ASP A 86 -44.36 -36.37 -26.35
C ASP A 86 -44.43 -35.72 -24.96
N GLU A 87 -43.38 -35.00 -24.56
CA GLU A 87 -43.19 -34.47 -23.19
C GLU A 87 -43.29 -32.93 -23.12
N PHE A 88 -43.70 -32.26 -24.18
CA PHE A 88 -43.79 -30.83 -24.27
C PHE A 88 -44.63 -30.18 -23.15
N SER A 89 -45.75 -30.83 -22.73
CA SER A 89 -46.58 -30.33 -21.63
C SER A 89 -45.84 -30.30 -20.30
N TYR A 90 -44.96 -31.25 -20.01
CA TYR A 90 -44.13 -31.29 -18.80
C TYR A 90 -43.02 -30.22 -18.85
N ALA A 91 -42.40 -30.02 -19.99
CA ALA A 91 -41.41 -28.98 -20.18
C ALA A 91 -42.01 -27.57 -19.90
N VAL A 92 -43.25 -27.31 -20.37
CA VAL A 92 -43.97 -26.05 -20.09
C VAL A 92 -44.31 -25.92 -18.60
N GLU A 93 -44.62 -27.01 -17.91
CA GLU A 93 -44.85 -26.98 -16.45
C GLU A 93 -43.56 -26.66 -15.70
N MET A 94 -42.45 -27.30 -16.05
CA MET A 94 -41.12 -27.02 -15.45
C MET A 94 -40.65 -25.61 -15.67
N MET A 95 -40.98 -24.94 -16.78
CA MET A 95 -40.69 -23.54 -17.01
C MET A 95 -41.33 -22.58 -15.96
N LYS A 96 -42.50 -22.99 -15.39
CA LYS A 96 -43.12 -22.19 -14.30
C LYS A 96 -42.33 -22.28 -12.98
N HIS A 97 -41.50 -23.32 -12.85
CA HIS A 97 -40.64 -23.54 -11.68
C HIS A 97 -39.20 -23.10 -11.88
N GLY A 98 -38.94 -22.13 -12.79
CA GLY A 98 -37.64 -21.47 -12.94
C GLY A 98 -36.63 -22.21 -13.81
N VAL A 99 -37.09 -23.18 -14.64
CA VAL A 99 -36.25 -23.78 -15.68
C VAL A 99 -35.93 -22.72 -16.75
N ARG A 100 -34.66 -22.60 -17.12
CA ARG A 100 -34.16 -21.55 -18.03
C ARG A 100 -34.49 -21.86 -19.49
N ASP A 101 -34.35 -23.11 -19.92
CA ASP A 101 -34.56 -23.51 -21.29
C ASP A 101 -34.82 -25.00 -21.41
N TYR A 102 -35.23 -25.47 -22.60
CA TYR A 102 -35.39 -26.89 -22.90
C TYR A 102 -34.82 -27.25 -24.28
N ILE A 103 -34.32 -28.47 -24.41
CA ILE A 103 -33.78 -29.05 -25.65
C ILE A 103 -34.54 -30.28 -26.04
N LEU A 104 -35.06 -30.31 -27.29
CA LEU A 104 -35.72 -31.49 -27.81
C LEU A 104 -34.71 -32.56 -28.23
N LYS A 105 -34.96 -33.81 -27.84
CA LYS A 105 -34.26 -35.00 -28.35
C LYS A 105 -34.72 -35.32 -29.79
N PRO A 106 -33.83 -35.67 -30.75
CA PRO A 106 -32.41 -35.94 -30.55
C PRO A 106 -31.57 -34.63 -30.43
N ILE A 107 -30.68 -34.63 -29.45
CA ILE A 107 -29.87 -33.48 -29.11
C ILE A 107 -28.79 -33.25 -30.17
N LYS A 108 -28.74 -32.05 -30.75
CA LYS A 108 -27.73 -31.67 -31.72
C LYS A 108 -26.57 -30.97 -31.06
N ARG A 109 -25.36 -31.18 -31.55
CA ARG A 109 -24.15 -30.56 -31.03
C ARG A 109 -24.22 -29.04 -31.07
N GLU A 110 -24.68 -28.51 -32.20
CA GLU A 110 -24.79 -27.06 -32.43
C GLU A 110 -25.71 -26.38 -31.41
N THR A 111 -26.80 -27.10 -31.01
CA THR A 111 -27.73 -26.57 -30.00
C THR A 111 -27.07 -26.50 -28.61
N ILE A 112 -26.32 -27.54 -28.21
CA ILE A 112 -25.56 -27.52 -26.95
C ILE A 112 -24.52 -26.42 -26.98
N GLU A 113 -23.77 -26.27 -28.06
CA GLU A 113 -22.71 -25.25 -28.18
C GLU A 113 -23.26 -23.82 -28.05
N GLN A 114 -24.30 -23.47 -28.80
CA GLN A 114 -24.96 -22.15 -28.72
C GLN A 114 -25.54 -21.86 -27.33
N LEU A 115 -26.16 -22.89 -26.71
CA LEU A 115 -26.71 -22.74 -25.37
C LEU A 115 -25.60 -22.48 -24.33
N LEU A 116 -24.52 -23.26 -24.38
CA LEU A 116 -23.38 -23.06 -23.44
C LEU A 116 -22.72 -21.72 -23.63
N GLU A 117 -22.56 -21.22 -24.87
CA GLU A 117 -22.00 -19.88 -25.12
C GLU A 117 -22.90 -18.78 -24.53
N ASN A 118 -24.22 -18.90 -24.65
CA ASN A 118 -25.15 -17.94 -24.07
C ASN A 118 -25.12 -18.00 -22.53
N LEU A 119 -25.13 -19.19 -21.95
CA LEU A 119 -25.07 -19.38 -20.50
C LEU A 119 -23.74 -18.88 -19.92
N GLU A 120 -22.61 -19.15 -20.58
CA GLU A 120 -21.30 -18.67 -20.12
C GLU A 120 -21.27 -17.14 -20.11
N ARG A 121 -21.81 -16.48 -21.13
CA ARG A 121 -21.89 -15.01 -21.15
C ARG A 121 -22.77 -14.48 -20.01
N GLU A 122 -23.98 -15.02 -19.83
CA GLU A 122 -24.90 -14.61 -18.76
C GLU A 122 -24.28 -14.84 -17.37
N LEU A 123 -23.65 -15.99 -17.15
CA LEU A 123 -22.99 -16.31 -15.87
C LEU A 123 -21.75 -15.43 -15.63
N SER A 124 -20.99 -15.07 -16.67
CA SER A 124 -19.85 -14.18 -16.57
C SER A 124 -20.30 -12.75 -16.23
N GLU A 125 -21.33 -12.23 -16.92
CA GLU A 125 -21.91 -10.91 -16.63
C GLU A 125 -22.45 -10.83 -15.19
N THR A 126 -23.11 -11.89 -14.73
CA THR A 126 -23.64 -11.96 -13.37
C THR A 126 -22.51 -12.01 -12.34
N ARG A 127 -21.45 -12.80 -12.57
CA ARG A 127 -20.27 -12.87 -11.70
C ARG A 127 -19.53 -11.54 -11.63
N GLU A 128 -19.28 -10.91 -12.77
CA GLU A 128 -18.64 -9.59 -12.82
C GLU A 128 -19.44 -8.55 -12.02
N THR A 129 -20.77 -8.59 -12.10
CA THR A 129 -21.64 -7.71 -11.33
C THR A 129 -21.58 -8.01 -9.83
N GLU A 130 -21.65 -9.30 -9.44
CA GLU A 130 -21.54 -9.73 -8.04
C GLU A 130 -20.16 -9.35 -7.43
N GLU A 131 -19.07 -9.58 -8.17
CA GLU A 131 -17.72 -9.20 -7.74
C GLU A 131 -17.55 -7.68 -7.62
N GLU A 132 -18.17 -6.92 -8.51
CA GLU A 132 -18.16 -5.46 -8.45
C GLU A 132 -18.97 -4.92 -7.26
N GLU A 133 -20.12 -5.51 -6.98
CA GLU A 133 -20.93 -5.20 -5.80
C GLU A 133 -20.21 -5.56 -4.50
N GLU A 134 -19.55 -6.70 -4.45
CA GLU A 134 -18.75 -7.13 -3.29
C GLU A 134 -17.56 -6.20 -3.07
N ARG A 135 -16.82 -5.88 -4.12
CA ARG A 135 -15.70 -4.93 -4.05
C ARG A 135 -16.16 -3.54 -3.59
N CYS A 136 -17.30 -3.07 -4.10
CA CYS A 136 -17.90 -1.81 -3.67
C CYS A 136 -18.27 -1.85 -2.17
N PHE A 137 -18.89 -2.94 -1.72
CA PHE A 137 -19.22 -3.15 -0.31
C PHE A 137 -17.98 -3.13 0.59
N LEU A 138 -16.94 -3.92 0.25
CA LEU A 138 -15.71 -3.98 1.05
C LEU A 138 -15.00 -2.63 1.12
N ASN A 139 -15.04 -1.84 0.03
CA ASN A 139 -14.49 -0.48 0.02
C ASN A 139 -15.28 0.47 0.90
N GLN A 140 -16.62 0.41 0.87
CA GLN A 140 -17.48 1.22 1.75
C GLN A 140 -17.27 0.83 3.22
N PHE A 141 -17.24 -0.46 3.51
CA PHE A 141 -17.00 -0.96 4.86
C PHE A 141 -15.62 -0.55 5.38
N ARG A 142 -14.58 -0.64 4.53
CA ARG A 142 -13.24 -0.13 4.87
C ARG A 142 -13.25 1.36 5.18
N TYR A 143 -13.95 2.16 4.39
CA TYR A 143 -14.07 3.59 4.62
C TYR A 143 -14.73 3.88 5.98
N LEU A 144 -15.82 3.19 6.32
CA LEU A 144 -16.48 3.32 7.62
C LEU A 144 -15.56 2.89 8.77
N MET A 145 -14.83 1.80 8.62
CA MET A 145 -13.88 1.35 9.64
C MET A 145 -12.75 2.35 9.88
N MET A 146 -12.19 2.94 8.82
CA MET A 146 -11.12 3.95 8.94
C MET A 146 -11.61 5.28 9.53
N ASN A 147 -12.91 5.57 9.44
CA ASN A 147 -13.55 6.78 9.95
C ASN A 147 -14.57 6.48 11.05
N ALA A 148 -14.40 5.37 11.77
CA ALA A 148 -15.38 4.85 12.71
C ALA A 148 -15.81 5.85 13.82
N GLU A 149 -14.93 6.79 14.19
CA GLU A 149 -15.23 7.86 15.15
C GLU A 149 -16.10 8.99 14.59
N MET A 150 -16.17 9.12 13.25
CA MET A 150 -16.93 10.18 12.56
C MET A 150 -18.18 9.64 11.85
N ALA A 151 -18.28 8.31 11.68
CA ALA A 151 -19.37 7.67 10.99
C ALA A 151 -20.68 7.80 11.79
N GLU A 152 -21.76 8.19 11.11
CA GLU A 152 -23.07 8.30 11.72
C GLU A 152 -23.76 6.92 11.85
N ASP A 153 -24.62 6.78 12.84
CA ASP A 153 -25.40 5.55 13.06
C ASP A 153 -26.15 5.09 11.81
N LYS A 154 -26.64 6.02 11.02
CA LYS A 154 -27.35 5.76 9.78
C LYS A 154 -26.51 4.99 8.76
N GLU A 155 -25.23 5.31 8.63
CA GLU A 155 -24.31 4.65 7.69
C GLU A 155 -24.11 3.17 8.07
N TRP A 156 -24.02 2.87 9.36
CA TRP A 156 -23.96 1.50 9.86
C TRP A 156 -25.28 0.74 9.65
N MET A 157 -26.43 1.39 9.87
CA MET A 157 -27.75 0.80 9.62
C MET A 157 -27.96 0.44 8.14
N ASP A 158 -27.52 1.31 7.23
CA ASP A 158 -27.63 1.08 5.79
C ASP A 158 -26.76 -0.12 5.33
N MET A 159 -25.72 -0.44 6.08
CA MET A 159 -24.80 -1.56 5.80
C MET A 159 -25.21 -2.86 6.53
N GLU A 160 -26.10 -2.81 7.52
CA GLU A 160 -26.39 -3.95 8.41
C GLU A 160 -26.79 -5.22 7.65
N SER A 161 -27.73 -5.14 6.71
CA SER A 161 -28.20 -6.29 5.94
C SER A 161 -27.08 -6.96 5.14
N ARG A 162 -26.11 -6.18 4.64
CA ARG A 162 -24.97 -6.69 3.89
C ARG A 162 -23.94 -7.33 4.81
N ILE A 163 -23.63 -6.69 5.95
CA ILE A 163 -22.72 -7.23 6.97
C ILE A 163 -23.26 -8.57 7.50
N ARG A 164 -24.58 -8.64 7.78
CA ARG A 164 -25.23 -9.86 8.28
C ARG A 164 -25.16 -11.07 7.33
N ARG A 165 -24.99 -10.84 6.03
CA ARG A 165 -24.74 -11.95 5.08
C ARG A 165 -23.44 -12.72 5.39
N TYR A 166 -22.44 -12.03 5.95
CA TYR A 166 -21.13 -12.60 6.26
C TYR A 166 -21.04 -13.17 7.69
N ILE A 167 -21.64 -12.49 8.65
CA ILE A 167 -21.52 -12.86 10.07
C ILE A 167 -22.77 -13.55 10.64
N GLY A 168 -23.85 -13.67 9.85
CA GLY A 168 -25.12 -14.18 10.36
C GLY A 168 -25.83 -13.20 11.30
N ASN A 169 -26.84 -13.72 12.00
CA ASN A 169 -27.62 -12.95 12.99
C ASN A 169 -27.13 -13.15 14.43
N ASP A 170 -26.14 -14.00 14.64
CA ASP A 170 -25.55 -14.29 15.93
C ASP A 170 -24.55 -13.20 16.35
N SER A 171 -23.91 -13.42 17.49
CA SER A 171 -22.83 -12.56 17.97
C SER A 171 -21.59 -12.68 17.10
N PHE A 172 -20.76 -11.64 17.14
CA PHE A 172 -19.54 -11.51 16.37
C PHE A 172 -18.40 -10.96 17.22
N ARG A 173 -17.17 -11.17 16.75
CA ARG A 173 -15.95 -10.51 17.23
C ARG A 173 -15.16 -9.87 16.10
N ILE A 174 -14.37 -8.87 16.46
CA ILE A 174 -13.32 -8.32 15.60
C ILE A 174 -11.97 -8.81 16.08
N LEU A 175 -11.18 -9.30 15.14
CA LEU A 175 -9.80 -9.73 15.34
C LEU A 175 -8.88 -8.87 14.47
N LEU A 176 -7.74 -8.47 15.03
CA LEU A 176 -6.71 -7.70 14.32
C LEU A 176 -5.35 -8.39 14.40
N THR A 177 -4.66 -8.50 13.26
CA THR A 177 -3.31 -9.07 13.18
C THR A 177 -2.40 -8.26 12.26
N SER A 178 -1.10 -8.59 12.22
CA SER A 178 -0.15 -7.99 11.28
C SER A 178 -0.36 -8.54 9.86
N LYS A 179 0.02 -7.77 8.84
CA LYS A 179 -0.17 -8.10 7.42
C LYS A 179 0.45 -9.45 7.00
N ALA A 180 1.55 -9.85 7.64
CA ALA A 180 2.26 -11.09 7.31
C ALA A 180 1.43 -12.37 7.52
N ASN A 181 0.27 -12.28 8.18
CA ASN A 181 -0.53 -13.41 8.61
C ASN A 181 -1.92 -13.47 7.92
N GLY A 182 -2.22 -12.53 7.02
CA GLY A 182 -3.55 -12.37 6.41
C GLY A 182 -4.01 -13.53 5.54
N GLU A 183 -3.11 -14.25 4.89
CA GLU A 183 -3.47 -15.31 3.94
C GLU A 183 -4.04 -16.59 4.59
N ARG A 184 -3.74 -16.83 5.85
CA ARG A 184 -4.07 -18.10 6.52
C ARG A 184 -5.54 -18.25 6.90
N PHE A 185 -6.24 -17.15 7.10
CA PHE A 185 -7.65 -17.15 7.50
C PHE A 185 -8.61 -16.83 6.34
N SER A 186 -8.14 -16.95 5.10
CA SER A 186 -8.95 -16.70 3.89
C SER A 186 -10.14 -17.66 3.73
N GLU A 187 -10.12 -18.83 4.40
CA GLU A 187 -11.18 -19.82 4.37
C GLU A 187 -12.26 -19.61 5.46
N CYS A 188 -12.10 -18.61 6.35
CA CYS A 188 -13.06 -18.34 7.41
C CYS A 188 -14.29 -17.62 6.85
N SER A 189 -15.47 -17.98 7.35
CA SER A 189 -16.69 -17.19 7.09
C SER A 189 -16.59 -15.86 7.83
N GLY A 190 -16.85 -14.74 7.14
CA GLY A 190 -16.76 -13.39 7.71
C GLY A 190 -16.23 -12.36 6.74
N ILE A 191 -15.94 -11.17 7.24
CA ILE A 191 -15.38 -10.08 6.44
C ILE A 191 -13.90 -9.92 6.78
N LEU A 192 -13.06 -9.92 5.73
CA LEU A 192 -11.64 -9.67 5.81
C LEU A 192 -11.30 -8.31 5.18
N LEU A 193 -10.59 -7.46 5.89
CA LEU A 193 -10.07 -6.18 5.39
C LEU A 193 -8.57 -6.09 5.60
N GLU A 194 -7.82 -5.99 4.51
CA GLU A 194 -6.39 -5.70 4.55
C GLU A 194 -6.10 -4.20 4.64
N GLY A 195 -4.97 -3.84 5.23
CA GLY A 195 -4.47 -2.46 5.29
C GLY A 195 -5.09 -1.59 6.37
N VAL A 196 -5.88 -2.17 7.28
CA VAL A 196 -6.39 -1.47 8.47
C VAL A 196 -5.28 -1.40 9.51
N GLU A 197 -4.88 -0.19 9.91
CA GLU A 197 -3.75 0.06 10.84
C GLU A 197 -2.48 -0.77 10.51
N GLY A 198 -2.17 -0.92 9.21
CA GLY A 198 -1.02 -1.68 8.74
C GLY A 198 -1.13 -3.20 8.92
N GLY A 199 -2.30 -3.70 9.26
CA GLY A 199 -2.59 -5.11 9.49
C GLY A 199 -3.78 -5.62 8.69
N VAL A 200 -4.37 -6.70 9.18
CA VAL A 200 -5.57 -7.33 8.65
C VAL A 200 -6.63 -7.40 9.75
N LEU A 201 -7.82 -6.94 9.41
CA LEU A 201 -9.00 -7.01 10.25
C LEU A 201 -9.89 -8.16 9.80
N TYR A 202 -10.37 -8.94 10.76
CA TYR A 202 -11.39 -9.96 10.59
C TYR A 202 -12.62 -9.59 11.41
N LEU A 203 -13.77 -9.50 10.77
CA LEU A 203 -15.08 -9.46 11.44
C LEU A 203 -15.72 -10.84 11.26
N LEU A 204 -15.80 -11.61 12.32
CA LEU A 204 -16.16 -13.03 12.29
C LEU A 204 -17.36 -13.32 13.19
N PRO A 205 -18.19 -14.34 12.82
CA PRO A 205 -19.11 -14.95 13.78
C PRO A 205 -18.35 -15.48 14.99
N GLU A 206 -19.01 -15.49 16.17
CA GLU A 206 -18.38 -15.93 17.43
C GLU A 206 -17.75 -17.33 17.32
N SER A 207 -18.45 -18.28 16.71
CA SER A 207 -17.96 -19.64 16.54
C SER A 207 -16.65 -19.75 15.74
N GLU A 208 -16.47 -18.91 14.72
CA GLU A 208 -15.24 -18.85 13.93
C GLU A 208 -14.12 -18.15 14.70
N ALA A 209 -14.46 -17.10 15.43
CA ALA A 209 -13.50 -16.39 16.26
C ALA A 209 -12.93 -17.29 17.36
N GLU A 210 -13.78 -18.05 18.07
CA GLU A 210 -13.37 -19.05 19.07
C GLU A 210 -12.43 -20.09 18.48
N ARG A 211 -12.74 -20.63 17.31
CA ARG A 211 -11.90 -21.60 16.62
C ARG A 211 -10.49 -21.06 16.36
N ILE A 212 -10.39 -19.83 15.87
CA ILE A 212 -9.09 -19.19 15.60
C ILE A 212 -8.30 -18.96 16.90
N MET A 213 -8.99 -18.55 17.96
CA MET A 213 -8.37 -18.31 19.28
C MET A 213 -7.81 -19.58 19.92
N GLU A 214 -8.46 -20.72 19.70
CA GLU A 214 -8.02 -22.01 20.21
C GLU A 214 -6.75 -22.55 19.52
N GLU A 215 -6.50 -22.18 18.26
CA GLU A 215 -5.32 -22.63 17.50
C GLU A 215 -3.97 -22.15 18.09
N LYS A 216 -3.94 -21.09 18.90
CA LYS A 216 -2.77 -20.51 19.64
C LYS A 216 -1.44 -20.61 18.88
N ASP A 217 -1.43 -20.23 17.63
CA ASP A 217 -0.22 -20.29 16.83
C ASP A 217 0.74 -19.16 17.24
N GLU A 218 1.90 -19.52 17.79
CA GLU A 218 2.92 -18.57 18.25
C GLU A 218 3.48 -17.65 17.15
N ARG A 219 3.19 -17.96 15.87
CA ARG A 219 3.57 -17.08 14.74
C ARG A 219 2.73 -15.83 14.65
N PHE A 220 1.58 -15.78 15.33
CA PHE A 220 0.65 -14.66 15.29
C PHE A 220 0.82 -13.70 16.47
N CYS A 221 0.37 -12.48 16.26
CA CYS A 221 0.06 -11.50 17.30
C CYS A 221 -1.36 -11.04 16.99
N LEU A 222 -2.32 -11.60 17.70
CA LEU A 222 -3.73 -11.43 17.47
C LEU A 222 -4.36 -10.64 18.62
N GLY A 223 -4.95 -9.49 18.31
CA GLY A 223 -5.78 -8.75 19.24
C GLY A 223 -7.25 -9.08 18.99
N VAL A 224 -7.98 -9.45 20.01
CA VAL A 224 -9.38 -9.91 19.97
C VAL A 224 -10.26 -8.98 20.78
N GLY A 225 -11.28 -8.39 20.13
CA GLY A 225 -12.34 -7.63 20.80
C GLY A 225 -13.28 -8.54 21.59
N LYS A 226 -14.20 -7.95 22.37
CA LYS A 226 -15.27 -8.70 23.03
C LYS A 226 -16.31 -9.18 22.03
N GLU A 227 -17.16 -10.08 22.51
CA GLU A 227 -18.39 -10.47 21.84
C GLU A 227 -19.38 -9.30 21.77
N HIS A 228 -19.88 -9.04 20.56
CA HIS A 228 -20.89 -8.02 20.26
C HIS A 228 -22.04 -8.62 19.46
N ARG A 229 -23.22 -7.98 19.52
CA ARG A 229 -24.41 -8.46 18.80
C ARG A 229 -24.99 -7.46 17.82
N SER A 230 -24.84 -6.18 18.09
CA SER A 230 -25.35 -5.12 17.24
C SER A 230 -24.28 -4.64 16.26
N VAL A 231 -24.62 -4.49 14.98
CA VAL A 231 -23.73 -3.90 13.96
C VAL A 231 -23.31 -2.49 14.36
N MET A 232 -24.14 -1.78 15.13
CA MET A 232 -23.83 -0.45 15.67
C MET A 232 -22.67 -0.46 16.67
N GLU A 233 -22.30 -1.62 17.21
CA GLU A 233 -21.18 -1.78 18.14
C GLU A 233 -19.85 -2.09 17.43
N ILE A 234 -19.85 -2.21 16.10
CA ILE A 234 -18.62 -2.46 15.32
C ILE A 234 -17.50 -1.46 15.62
N PRO A 235 -17.75 -0.13 15.72
CA PRO A 235 -16.71 0.83 16.10
C PRO A 235 -16.10 0.55 17.49
N GLU A 236 -16.92 0.13 18.45
CA GLU A 236 -16.44 -0.24 19.79
C GLU A 236 -15.64 -1.54 19.74
N ALA A 237 -16.17 -2.58 19.09
CA ALA A 237 -15.50 -3.86 18.88
C ALA A 237 -14.14 -3.69 18.20
N TYR A 238 -14.05 -2.80 17.20
CA TYR A 238 -12.80 -2.47 16.54
C TYR A 238 -11.78 -1.84 17.50
N ARG A 239 -12.21 -0.84 18.28
CA ARG A 239 -11.36 -0.18 19.28
C ARG A 239 -10.85 -1.19 20.32
N GLU A 240 -11.71 -2.09 20.78
CA GLU A 240 -11.34 -3.16 21.70
C GLU A 240 -10.27 -4.10 21.11
N ALA A 241 -10.49 -4.55 19.86
CA ALA A 241 -9.53 -5.40 19.15
C ALA A 241 -8.18 -4.71 18.91
N LEU A 242 -8.19 -3.40 18.61
CA LEU A 242 -6.97 -2.60 18.44
C LEU A 242 -6.17 -2.54 19.75
N LEU A 243 -6.84 -2.21 20.86
CA LEU A 243 -6.20 -2.16 22.18
C LEU A 243 -5.65 -3.52 22.61
N ALA A 244 -6.38 -4.61 22.32
CA ALA A 244 -5.91 -5.96 22.56
C ALA A 244 -4.67 -6.31 21.73
N ARG A 245 -4.62 -5.90 20.46
CA ARG A 245 -3.47 -6.09 19.59
C ARG A 245 -2.24 -5.32 20.06
N GLU A 246 -2.41 -4.09 20.51
CA GLU A 246 -1.32 -3.29 21.09
C GLU A 246 -0.72 -3.98 22.34
N MET A 247 -1.58 -4.57 23.18
CA MET A 247 -1.14 -5.38 24.32
C MET A 247 -0.41 -6.65 23.87
N ALA A 248 -0.99 -7.39 22.91
CA ALA A 248 -0.37 -8.60 22.38
C ALA A 248 1.02 -8.32 21.78
N PHE A 249 1.17 -7.23 21.05
CA PHE A 249 2.42 -6.77 20.45
C PHE A 249 3.50 -6.50 21.51
N ILE A 250 3.14 -5.79 22.60
CA ILE A 250 4.08 -5.42 23.67
C ILE A 250 4.41 -6.61 24.56
N GLN A 251 3.43 -7.44 24.90
CA GLN A 251 3.62 -8.61 25.77
C GLN A 251 4.15 -9.83 25.01
N LYS A 252 4.23 -9.75 23.68
CA LYS A 252 4.62 -10.86 22.79
C LYS A 252 3.68 -12.06 22.92
N SER A 253 2.42 -11.79 23.22
CA SER A 253 1.38 -12.82 23.30
C SER A 253 0.90 -13.20 21.89
N PRO A 254 0.73 -14.49 21.59
CA PRO A 254 0.15 -14.89 20.30
C PRO A 254 -1.31 -14.47 20.15
N VAL A 255 -2.07 -14.45 21.24
CA VAL A 255 -3.46 -14.03 21.29
C VAL A 255 -3.69 -13.24 22.58
N GLU A 256 -4.29 -12.08 22.47
CA GLU A 256 -4.73 -11.25 23.61
C GLU A 256 -6.16 -10.84 23.42
N GLU A 257 -7.02 -11.15 24.39
CA GLU A 257 -8.39 -10.68 24.44
C GLU A 257 -8.46 -9.33 25.15
N TYR A 258 -9.33 -8.45 24.65
CA TYR A 258 -9.51 -7.15 25.27
C TYR A 258 -9.99 -7.24 26.72
N GLN A 259 -9.23 -6.61 27.59
CA GLN A 259 -9.59 -6.38 28.99
C GLN A 259 -9.51 -4.89 29.27
N LYS A 260 -10.57 -4.34 29.85
CA LYS A 260 -10.58 -2.93 30.25
C LYS A 260 -9.55 -2.72 31.38
N LYS A 261 -8.39 -2.16 31.04
CA LYS A 261 -7.33 -1.80 31.98
C LYS A 261 -7.16 -0.29 32.00
N CYS A 262 -7.01 0.29 33.18
CA CYS A 262 -6.70 1.72 33.32
C CYS A 262 -5.21 1.87 33.64
N PHE A 263 -4.52 2.70 32.88
CA PHE A 263 -3.12 3.04 33.09
C PHE A 263 -3.01 4.53 33.42
N GLU A 264 -2.07 4.88 34.29
CA GLU A 264 -1.73 6.28 34.51
C GLU A 264 -0.86 6.79 33.34
N GLU A 265 -1.20 7.95 32.81
CA GLU A 265 -0.37 8.62 31.81
C GLU A 265 0.94 9.12 32.44
N LYS A 266 2.05 8.93 31.72
CA LYS A 266 3.36 9.41 32.12
C LYS A 266 3.77 10.61 31.25
N PRO A 267 3.77 11.83 31.80
CA PRO A 267 4.19 13.04 31.05
C PRO A 267 5.59 12.95 30.46
N GLU A 268 6.47 12.12 31.08
CA GLU A 268 7.84 11.93 30.61
C GLU A 268 7.89 11.25 29.22
N LEU A 269 6.88 10.49 28.83
CA LEU A 269 6.80 9.89 27.49
C LEU A 269 6.58 10.95 26.40
N THR A 270 5.70 11.91 26.64
CA THR A 270 5.48 13.02 25.70
C THR A 270 6.73 13.87 25.51
N GLN A 271 7.43 14.19 26.62
CA GLN A 271 8.71 14.91 26.56
C GLN A 271 9.83 14.08 25.90
N PHE A 272 9.69 12.75 25.89
CA PHE A 272 10.66 11.85 25.28
C PHE A 272 10.66 11.98 23.76
N GLN A 273 9.51 12.17 23.11
CA GLN A 273 9.41 12.37 21.66
C GLN A 273 10.31 13.50 21.19
N GLU A 274 10.12 14.70 21.73
CA GLU A 274 10.91 15.90 21.34
C GLU A 274 12.42 15.69 21.56
N LYS A 275 12.78 15.12 22.73
CA LYS A 275 14.18 14.84 23.05
C LYS A 275 14.78 13.78 22.13
N PHE A 276 14.02 12.76 21.75
CA PHE A 276 14.48 11.71 20.85
C PHE A 276 14.88 12.28 19.50
N ILE A 277 13.99 13.02 18.86
CA ILE A 277 14.21 13.63 17.54
C ILE A 277 15.48 14.50 17.53
N LEU A 278 15.64 15.37 18.55
CA LEU A 278 16.82 16.24 18.68
C LEU A 278 18.13 15.49 18.86
N GLN A 279 18.11 14.27 19.37
CA GLN A 279 19.31 13.48 19.62
C GLN A 279 19.69 12.54 18.47
N VAL A 280 18.80 12.32 17.48
CA VAL A 280 19.06 11.40 16.35
C VAL A 280 20.39 11.70 15.64
N PRO A 281 20.75 12.97 15.30
CA PRO A 281 22.03 13.25 14.65
C PRO A 281 23.26 13.13 15.57
N THR A 282 23.07 12.91 16.86
CA THR A 282 24.14 12.87 17.87
C THR A 282 24.46 11.44 18.33
N GLU A 283 25.58 11.27 19.03
CA GLU A 283 25.93 9.99 19.67
C GLU A 283 25.02 9.63 20.86
N ARG A 284 24.23 10.61 21.35
CA ARG A 284 23.30 10.39 22.47
C ARG A 284 22.05 9.61 22.06
N VAL A 285 21.81 9.40 20.76
CA VAL A 285 20.69 8.59 20.27
C VAL A 285 20.72 7.17 20.82
N ASP A 286 21.91 6.56 21.02
CA ASP A 286 22.05 5.23 21.57
C ASP A 286 21.53 5.14 23.02
N ALA A 287 21.69 6.21 23.80
CA ALA A 287 21.11 6.30 25.15
C ALA A 287 19.57 6.44 25.08
N MET A 288 19.05 7.14 24.06
CA MET A 288 17.61 7.28 23.86
C MET A 288 16.98 5.96 23.40
N LEU A 289 17.65 5.21 22.51
CA LEU A 289 17.21 3.87 22.07
C LEU A 289 17.15 2.90 23.26
N ARG A 290 18.19 2.87 24.11
CA ARG A 290 18.16 2.07 25.35
C ARG A 290 17.02 2.46 26.29
N LYS A 291 16.75 3.77 26.42
CA LYS A 291 15.63 4.25 27.22
C LYS A 291 14.29 3.82 26.63
N MET A 292 14.12 3.90 25.32
CA MET A 292 12.94 3.41 24.62
C MET A 292 12.72 1.91 24.87
N ARG A 293 13.75 1.09 24.72
CA ARG A 293 13.70 -0.35 24.99
C ARG A 293 13.29 -0.66 26.43
N ASN A 294 13.79 0.13 27.39
CA ASN A 294 13.38 0.00 28.79
C ASN A 294 11.89 0.35 29.00
N TRP A 295 11.37 1.35 28.29
CA TRP A 295 9.95 1.70 28.36
C TRP A 295 9.06 0.58 27.81
N TYR A 296 9.48 -0.10 26.74
CA TYR A 296 8.79 -1.27 26.21
C TYR A 296 8.81 -2.44 27.22
N PHE A 297 9.92 -2.63 27.90
CA PHE A 297 10.01 -3.62 28.99
C PHE A 297 9.06 -3.28 30.15
N GLU A 298 9.01 -2.04 30.60
CA GLU A 298 8.08 -1.58 31.64
C GLU A 298 6.61 -1.71 31.21
N ALA A 299 6.29 -1.44 29.94
CA ALA A 299 4.95 -1.61 29.40
C ALA A 299 4.54 -3.09 29.33
N ALA A 300 5.45 -3.99 28.97
CA ALA A 300 5.19 -5.43 29.00
C ALA A 300 4.84 -5.93 30.42
N HIS A 301 5.40 -5.29 31.46
CA HIS A 301 5.10 -5.56 32.86
C HIS A 301 3.95 -4.68 33.41
N GLN A 302 3.21 -4.01 32.56
CA GLN A 302 2.03 -3.17 32.87
C GLN A 302 2.32 -1.99 33.84
N ARG A 303 3.58 -1.53 33.91
CA ARG A 303 4.00 -0.37 34.73
C ARG A 303 3.90 0.95 33.98
N VAL A 304 3.75 0.89 32.65
CA VAL A 304 3.59 2.00 31.73
C VAL A 304 2.44 1.65 30.80
N SER A 305 1.67 2.67 30.38
CA SER A 305 0.60 2.49 29.41
C SER A 305 1.16 2.03 28.06
N PRO A 306 0.81 0.82 27.58
CA PRO A 306 1.17 0.36 26.25
C PRO A 306 0.70 1.31 25.16
N TYR A 307 -0.52 1.82 25.31
CA TYR A 307 -1.18 2.69 24.35
C TYR A 307 -0.46 4.04 24.22
N GLN A 308 -0.13 4.69 25.33
CA GLN A 308 0.64 5.93 25.33
C GLN A 308 2.05 5.73 24.74
N LEU A 309 2.71 4.63 25.06
CA LEU A 309 4.03 4.31 24.52
C LEU A 309 4.00 4.12 22.99
N LEU A 310 3.02 3.37 22.49
CA LEU A 310 2.86 3.15 21.05
C LEU A 310 2.50 4.43 20.32
N ALA A 311 1.60 5.26 20.88
CA ALA A 311 1.26 6.56 20.31
C ALA A 311 2.46 7.48 20.20
N VAL A 312 3.31 7.55 21.24
CA VAL A 312 4.55 8.34 21.23
C VAL A 312 5.56 7.77 20.23
N THR A 313 5.70 6.45 20.16
CA THR A 313 6.59 5.80 19.19
C THR A 313 6.15 6.07 17.76
N GLU A 314 4.86 5.96 17.49
CA GLU A 314 4.27 6.26 16.18
C GLU A 314 4.46 7.73 15.78
N ALA A 315 4.33 8.64 16.74
CA ALA A 315 4.59 10.06 16.53
C ALA A 315 6.08 10.31 16.19
N ILE A 316 7.01 9.66 16.89
CA ILE A 316 8.45 9.71 16.58
C ILE A 316 8.69 9.23 15.13
N CYS A 317 8.13 8.09 14.74
CA CYS A 317 8.30 7.56 13.40
C CYS A 317 7.72 8.48 12.32
N LYS A 318 6.53 9.08 12.55
CA LYS A 318 5.92 10.06 11.64
C LYS A 318 6.79 11.30 11.49
N GLU A 319 7.30 11.81 12.59
CA GLU A 319 8.14 13.00 12.59
C GLU A 319 9.48 12.74 11.88
N LEU A 320 10.08 11.57 12.07
CA LEU A 320 11.28 11.17 11.33
C LEU A 320 11.03 11.07 9.82
N ASP A 321 9.88 10.59 9.37
CA ASP A 321 9.52 10.57 7.95
C ASP A 321 9.29 11.98 7.36
N LEU A 322 8.77 12.93 8.16
CA LEU A 322 8.47 14.31 7.73
C LEU A 322 9.73 15.20 7.67
N PHE A 323 10.61 15.11 8.66
CA PHE A 323 11.83 15.93 8.72
C PHE A 323 12.83 15.59 7.62
N HIS A 324 12.71 14.42 7.06
CA HIS A 324 13.60 13.97 6.03
C HIS A 324 12.81 13.74 4.76
N GLN A 325 12.97 14.67 3.82
CA GLN A 325 12.88 14.34 2.40
C GLN A 325 13.88 13.18 2.19
N VAL A 326 13.43 11.97 2.59
CA VAL A 326 14.20 10.75 2.41
C VAL A 326 14.51 10.69 0.92
N PRO A 327 15.78 10.65 0.51
CA PRO A 327 16.11 10.41 -0.89
C PRO A 327 15.31 9.18 -1.36
N GLU A 328 14.76 9.17 -2.57
CA GLU A 328 13.91 8.10 -3.14
C GLU A 328 14.44 6.66 -2.96
N LYS A 329 15.64 6.51 -2.44
CA LYS A 329 16.36 5.24 -2.24
C LYS A 329 16.39 4.74 -0.79
N GLN A 330 15.84 5.45 0.18
CA GLN A 330 15.89 5.02 1.59
C GLN A 330 14.52 4.51 2.02
N GLU A 331 14.47 3.38 2.71
CA GLU A 331 13.25 2.81 3.25
C GLU A 331 12.62 3.73 4.30
N LYS A 332 11.30 3.79 4.33
CA LYS A 332 10.55 4.54 5.35
C LYS A 332 10.85 4.03 6.75
N CYS A 333 10.68 4.91 7.74
CA CYS A 333 10.84 4.55 9.14
C CYS A 333 9.93 3.37 9.51
N PRO A 334 10.45 2.31 10.15
CA PRO A 334 9.66 1.19 10.63
C PRO A 334 8.49 1.63 11.53
N ARG A 335 7.32 1.00 11.39
CA ARG A 335 6.15 1.26 12.24
C ARG A 335 5.90 0.12 13.20
N PRO A 336 5.54 0.38 14.48
CA PRO A 336 5.41 -0.67 15.49
C PRO A 336 4.52 -1.83 15.06
N LEU A 337 3.27 -1.57 14.75
CA LEU A 337 2.27 -2.61 14.49
C LEU A 337 2.40 -3.31 13.11
N GLN A 338 3.40 -2.95 12.29
CA GLN A 338 3.76 -3.71 11.09
C GLN A 338 4.56 -4.98 11.42
N TYR A 339 5.09 -5.06 12.63
CA TYR A 339 5.86 -6.20 13.12
C TYR A 339 5.00 -7.11 14.00
N ARG A 340 5.40 -8.38 14.12
CA ARG A 340 4.72 -9.32 14.99
C ARG A 340 4.76 -8.90 16.45
N ASP A 341 5.92 -8.48 16.93
CA ASP A 341 6.14 -8.11 18.33
C ASP A 341 7.12 -6.95 18.50
N ALA A 342 7.16 -6.43 19.71
CA ALA A 342 7.96 -5.27 20.07
C ALA A 342 9.47 -5.46 19.88
N ASP A 343 10.02 -6.68 20.09
CA ASP A 343 11.46 -6.90 19.92
C ASP A 343 11.87 -6.83 18.45
N LEU A 344 11.08 -7.43 17.57
CA LEU A 344 11.32 -7.36 16.13
C LEU A 344 11.28 -5.92 15.64
N PHE A 345 10.28 -5.15 16.10
CA PHE A 345 10.19 -3.74 15.79
C PHE A 345 11.40 -2.95 16.31
N LEU A 346 11.74 -3.09 17.60
CA LEU A 346 12.82 -2.33 18.22
C LEU A 346 14.17 -2.61 17.55
N ASN A 347 14.43 -3.85 17.15
CA ASN A 347 15.65 -4.20 16.43
C ASN A 347 15.69 -3.54 15.05
N ALA A 348 14.60 -3.62 14.27
CA ALA A 348 14.51 -2.99 12.97
C ALA A 348 14.59 -1.46 13.05
N PHE A 349 13.94 -0.85 14.04
CA PHE A 349 13.97 0.59 14.29
C PHE A 349 15.37 1.07 14.70
N GLU A 350 16.06 0.34 15.56
CA GLU A 350 17.43 0.64 15.99
C GLU A 350 18.41 0.58 14.80
N GLU A 351 18.32 -0.46 13.98
CA GLU A 351 19.11 -0.60 12.77
C GLU A 351 18.83 0.55 11.78
N TRP A 352 17.55 0.87 11.56
CA TRP A 352 17.15 1.97 10.70
C TRP A 352 17.69 3.31 11.20
N ILE A 353 17.60 3.61 12.51
CA ILE A 353 18.13 4.84 13.12
C ILE A 353 19.65 4.95 12.92
N HIS A 354 20.40 3.85 13.03
CA HIS A 354 21.85 3.89 12.80
C HIS A 354 22.20 4.21 11.36
N VAL A 355 21.55 3.54 10.39
CA VAL A 355 21.74 3.82 8.95
C VAL A 355 21.38 5.28 8.65
N TYR A 356 20.27 5.73 9.19
CA TYR A 356 19.78 7.08 9.03
C TYR A 356 20.75 8.13 9.60
N ARG A 357 21.27 7.94 10.80
CA ARG A 357 22.29 8.82 11.41
C ARG A 357 23.55 8.92 10.53
N GLU A 358 24.03 7.81 9.99
CA GLU A 358 25.18 7.84 9.09
C GLU A 358 24.91 8.61 7.79
N SER A 359 23.69 8.51 7.26
CA SER A 359 23.29 9.30 6.09
C SER A 359 23.29 10.82 6.39
N LEU A 360 22.82 11.23 7.57
CA LEU A 360 22.87 12.62 8.02
C LEU A 360 24.31 13.14 8.14
N LYS A 361 25.21 12.36 8.74
CA LYS A 361 26.63 12.71 8.84
C LYS A 361 27.27 12.88 7.46
N SER A 362 26.94 11.97 6.53
CA SER A 362 27.47 12.05 5.15
C SER A 362 26.95 13.28 4.40
N GLN A 363 25.70 13.68 4.60
CA GLN A 363 25.11 14.90 4.03
C GLN A 363 25.77 16.16 4.62
N THR A 364 25.95 16.21 5.93
CA THR A 364 26.59 17.35 6.61
C THR A 364 28.05 17.47 6.19
N ALA A 365 28.81 16.37 6.19
CA ALA A 365 30.18 16.36 5.71
C ALA A 365 30.29 16.73 4.23
N GLY A 366 29.32 16.36 3.41
CA GLY A 366 29.25 16.77 2.00
C GLY A 366 29.03 18.27 1.86
N LYS A 367 28.15 18.87 2.66
CA LYS A 367 27.88 20.32 2.65
C LYS A 367 29.08 21.12 3.15
N GLU A 368 29.70 20.71 4.25
CA GLU A 368 30.91 21.32 4.79
C GLU A 368 32.06 21.29 3.77
N LYS A 369 32.28 20.13 3.11
CA LYS A 369 33.26 20.03 2.04
C LYS A 369 32.98 20.92 0.83
N MET A 370 31.71 21.15 0.48
CA MET A 370 31.36 22.07 -0.60
C MET A 370 31.60 23.53 -0.18
N GLU A 371 31.34 23.92 1.05
CA GLU A 371 31.65 25.24 1.58
C GLU A 371 33.18 25.46 1.63
N GLU A 372 33.95 24.45 2.04
CA GLU A 372 35.41 24.45 1.99
C GLU A 372 35.93 24.61 0.55
N ALA A 373 35.36 23.87 -0.41
CA ALA A 373 35.69 24.00 -1.82
C ALA A 373 35.44 25.41 -2.36
N ILE A 374 34.28 25.99 -2.01
CA ILE A 374 33.90 27.36 -2.42
C ILE A 374 34.87 28.39 -1.81
N SER A 375 35.24 28.26 -0.53
CA SER A 375 36.23 29.14 0.10
C SER A 375 37.58 29.03 -0.60
N TYR A 376 38.06 27.80 -0.83
CA TYR A 376 39.31 27.55 -1.53
C TYR A 376 39.32 28.13 -2.95
N ILE A 377 38.23 28.04 -3.71
CA ILE A 377 38.09 28.64 -5.03
C ILE A 377 38.15 30.16 -4.93
N ARG A 378 37.49 30.80 -3.99
CA ARG A 378 37.50 32.26 -3.77
C ARG A 378 38.83 32.77 -3.38
N GLU A 379 39.63 32.05 -2.63
CA GLU A 379 40.96 32.41 -2.22
C GLU A 379 42.02 32.24 -3.33
N ASN A 380 41.76 31.29 -4.25
CA ASN A 380 42.73 30.88 -5.25
C ASN A 380 42.31 31.08 -6.72
N TYR A 381 41.21 31.81 -6.97
CA TYR A 381 40.66 32.02 -8.33
C TYR A 381 41.65 32.61 -9.32
N ALA A 382 42.61 33.42 -8.85
CA ALA A 382 43.61 34.07 -9.67
C ALA A 382 44.73 33.10 -10.17
N LYS A 383 44.88 31.94 -9.54
CA LYS A 383 45.85 30.94 -9.90
C LYS A 383 45.33 30.01 -11.05
N ASP A 384 46.22 29.19 -11.61
CA ASP A 384 45.79 28.14 -12.50
C ASP A 384 45.03 27.05 -11.75
N LEU A 385 43.76 27.32 -11.50
CA LEU A 385 42.89 26.48 -10.70
C LEU A 385 42.03 25.60 -11.62
N ASN A 386 42.03 24.29 -11.36
CA ASN A 386 41.18 23.33 -12.06
C ASN A 386 40.38 22.46 -11.06
N MET A 387 39.39 21.78 -11.58
CA MET A 387 38.47 20.96 -10.79
C MET A 387 39.17 19.82 -10.05
N ALA A 388 40.26 19.23 -10.65
CA ALA A 388 41.00 18.17 -9.99
C ALA A 388 41.77 18.68 -8.76
N MET A 389 42.31 19.90 -8.80
CA MET A 389 42.99 20.49 -7.66
C MET A 389 42.03 20.75 -6.50
N VAL A 390 40.85 21.25 -6.81
CA VAL A 390 39.82 21.51 -5.76
C VAL A 390 39.29 20.23 -5.17
N SER A 391 38.97 19.25 -5.99
CA SER A 391 38.48 17.94 -5.52
C SER A 391 39.53 17.23 -4.64
N ASN A 392 40.81 17.28 -5.02
CA ASN A 392 41.88 16.76 -4.18
C ASN A 392 42.06 17.51 -2.87
N HIS A 393 41.90 18.86 -2.86
CA HIS A 393 42.01 19.68 -1.65
C HIS A 393 40.99 19.24 -0.59
N ILE A 394 39.74 18.97 -1.00
CA ILE A 394 38.67 18.53 -0.09
C ILE A 394 38.61 17.00 0.07
N CYS A 395 39.62 16.26 -0.40
CA CYS A 395 39.65 14.79 -0.35
C CYS A 395 38.37 14.15 -0.93
N MET A 396 37.94 14.58 -2.11
CA MET A 396 36.74 14.06 -2.79
C MET A 396 37.11 13.53 -4.19
N ASN A 397 36.45 12.45 -4.61
CA ASN A 397 36.59 11.93 -5.96
C ASN A 397 36.10 12.96 -7.00
N TYR A 398 36.81 13.11 -8.10
CA TYR A 398 36.53 14.08 -9.17
C TYR A 398 35.09 14.04 -9.69
N SER A 399 34.56 12.85 -9.96
CA SER A 399 33.20 12.66 -10.50
C SER A 399 32.13 13.04 -9.46
N LEU A 400 32.31 12.64 -8.20
CA LEU A 400 31.43 13.00 -7.09
C LEU A 400 31.46 14.51 -6.82
N PHE A 401 32.68 15.12 -6.84
CA PHE A 401 32.81 16.56 -6.69
C PHE A 401 32.07 17.33 -7.79
N SER A 402 32.21 16.92 -9.05
CA SER A 402 31.54 17.58 -10.18
C SER A 402 30.02 17.60 -10.04
N ALA A 403 29.43 16.47 -9.62
CA ALA A 403 28.00 16.36 -9.41
C ALA A 403 27.52 17.19 -8.20
N ALA A 404 28.17 17.01 -7.03
CA ALA A 404 27.83 17.69 -5.79
C ALA A 404 28.03 19.21 -5.89
N PHE A 405 29.09 19.67 -6.57
CA PHE A 405 29.35 21.08 -6.78
C PHE A 405 28.25 21.76 -7.61
N LYS A 406 27.84 21.12 -8.71
CA LYS A 406 26.74 21.60 -9.56
C LYS A 406 25.40 21.61 -8.80
N GLU A 407 25.12 20.60 -8.02
CA GLU A 407 23.94 20.52 -7.18
C GLU A 407 23.92 21.64 -6.13
N HIS A 408 25.05 21.87 -5.46
CA HIS A 408 25.17 22.88 -4.39
C HIS A 408 25.15 24.33 -4.89
N THR A 409 25.84 24.60 -6.03
CA THR A 409 26.02 25.99 -6.58
C THR A 409 25.04 26.33 -7.71
N GLY A 410 24.32 25.34 -8.26
CA GLY A 410 23.47 25.49 -9.44
C GLY A 410 24.21 25.54 -10.78
N VAL A 411 25.55 25.70 -10.78
CA VAL A 411 26.37 25.85 -11.98
C VAL A 411 27.58 24.93 -11.94
N ASN A 412 28.15 24.59 -13.11
CA ASN A 412 29.37 23.80 -13.10
C ASN A 412 30.59 24.61 -12.67
N PHE A 413 31.65 23.91 -12.21
CA PHE A 413 32.88 24.52 -11.70
C PHE A 413 33.52 25.56 -12.64
N VAL A 414 33.58 25.24 -13.95
CA VAL A 414 34.23 26.15 -14.93
C VAL A 414 33.46 27.47 -15.04
N ASN A 415 32.14 27.41 -15.05
CA ASN A 415 31.31 28.64 -15.10
C ASN A 415 31.40 29.40 -13.77
N TYR A 416 31.38 28.73 -12.64
CA TYR A 416 31.50 29.33 -11.32
C TYR A 416 32.83 30.10 -11.18
N LEU A 417 33.96 29.45 -11.52
CA LEU A 417 35.29 30.11 -11.49
C LEU A 417 35.34 31.30 -12.44
N LYS A 418 34.78 31.16 -13.63
CA LYS A 418 34.69 32.25 -14.60
C LYS A 418 33.89 33.44 -14.09
N GLU A 419 32.74 33.18 -13.42
CA GLU A 419 31.93 34.25 -12.83
C GLU A 419 32.69 35.03 -11.74
N ILE A 420 33.42 34.34 -10.85
CA ILE A 420 34.24 34.96 -9.83
C ILE A 420 35.34 35.87 -10.47
N ARG A 421 36.04 35.33 -11.47
CA ARG A 421 37.08 36.06 -12.20
C ARG A 421 36.54 37.32 -12.88
N ILE A 422 35.37 37.23 -13.51
CA ILE A 422 34.71 38.40 -14.14
C ILE A 422 34.22 39.42 -13.11
N ALA A 423 33.69 38.97 -11.98
CA ALA A 423 33.24 39.86 -10.91
C ALA A 423 34.43 40.66 -10.35
N GLU A 424 35.58 40.02 -10.14
CA GLU A 424 36.79 40.69 -9.68
C GLU A 424 37.39 41.60 -10.75
N ALA A 425 37.34 41.19 -12.01
CA ALA A 425 37.77 42.06 -13.13
C ALA A 425 36.95 43.36 -13.20
N LYS A 426 35.62 43.27 -12.98
CA LYS A 426 34.77 44.47 -12.89
C LYS A 426 35.23 45.40 -11.77
N ARG A 427 35.53 44.84 -10.59
CA ARG A 427 36.05 45.62 -9.44
C ARG A 427 37.35 46.32 -9.77
N LEU A 428 38.33 45.60 -10.36
CA LEU A 428 39.61 46.19 -10.73
C LEU A 428 39.51 47.24 -11.85
N LEU A 429 38.66 47.03 -12.86
CA LEU A 429 38.39 47.97 -13.94
C LEU A 429 37.84 49.29 -13.42
N ILE A 430 37.12 49.30 -12.31
CA ILE A 430 36.58 50.50 -11.64
C ILE A 430 37.60 51.14 -10.74
N GLN A 431 38.35 50.34 -9.96
CA GLN A 431 39.19 50.84 -8.87
C GLN A 431 40.63 51.18 -9.29
N THR A 432 41.09 50.67 -10.46
CA THR A 432 42.48 50.89 -10.88
C THR A 432 42.56 51.40 -12.30
N GLU A 433 43.71 52.00 -12.63
CA GLU A 433 44.09 52.42 -13.99
C GLU A 433 44.90 51.36 -14.72
N ASP A 434 45.07 50.17 -14.18
CA ASP A 434 45.87 49.10 -14.76
C ASP A 434 45.43 48.79 -16.17
N LYS A 435 46.37 48.34 -17.00
CA LYS A 435 46.04 47.89 -18.36
C LYS A 435 45.10 46.70 -18.35
N ILE A 436 44.21 46.67 -19.30
CA ILE A 436 43.20 45.57 -19.38
C ILE A 436 43.89 44.19 -19.45
N THR A 437 45.05 44.09 -20.12
CA THR A 437 45.89 42.90 -20.18
C THR A 437 46.49 42.52 -18.83
N GLU A 438 46.82 43.49 -17.98
CA GLU A 438 47.29 43.29 -16.62
C GLU A 438 46.17 42.79 -15.69
N ILE A 439 44.99 43.38 -15.80
CA ILE A 439 43.80 42.94 -15.07
C ILE A 439 43.44 41.53 -15.47
N ALA A 440 43.47 41.17 -16.75
CA ALA A 440 43.20 39.81 -17.23
C ALA A 440 44.11 38.79 -16.51
N LYS A 441 45.41 39.08 -16.41
CA LYS A 441 46.37 38.24 -15.69
C LYS A 441 46.17 38.20 -14.19
N GLN A 442 45.86 39.33 -13.56
CA GLN A 442 45.61 39.41 -12.14
C GLN A 442 44.40 38.59 -11.71
N VAL A 443 43.37 38.49 -12.54
CA VAL A 443 42.18 37.67 -12.26
C VAL A 443 42.25 36.22 -12.75
N GLY A 444 43.45 35.81 -13.28
CA GLY A 444 43.73 34.42 -13.61
C GLY A 444 43.36 33.97 -15.04
N PHE A 445 43.22 34.90 -16.01
CA PHE A 445 43.10 34.54 -17.41
C PHE A 445 44.46 34.47 -18.08
N GLU A 446 44.85 33.32 -18.63
CA GLU A 446 46.12 33.17 -19.34
C GLU A 446 46.14 33.85 -20.72
N ASN A 447 44.95 34.01 -21.33
CA ASN A 447 44.81 34.55 -22.69
C ASN A 447 43.89 35.78 -22.71
N ASP A 448 44.43 36.89 -23.16
CA ASP A 448 43.72 38.18 -23.24
C ASP A 448 42.48 38.10 -24.15
N LYS A 449 42.55 37.34 -25.27
CA LYS A 449 41.41 37.16 -26.17
C LYS A 449 40.30 36.37 -25.50
N HIS A 450 40.64 35.36 -24.71
CA HIS A 450 39.65 34.58 -23.93
C HIS A 450 39.02 35.44 -22.83
N PHE A 451 39.79 36.27 -22.14
CA PHE A 451 39.25 37.25 -21.19
C PHE A 451 38.26 38.21 -21.83
N MET A 452 38.67 38.88 -22.96
CA MET A 452 37.81 39.84 -23.66
C MET A 452 36.48 39.23 -24.10
N LYS A 453 36.51 38.03 -24.64
CA LYS A 453 35.31 37.31 -25.05
C LYS A 453 34.44 36.93 -23.86
N SER A 454 35.02 36.41 -22.78
CA SER A 454 34.29 35.99 -21.59
C SER A 454 33.67 37.18 -20.88
N PHE A 455 34.37 38.28 -20.77
CA PHE A 455 33.87 39.52 -20.18
C PHE A 455 32.72 40.11 -21.00
N LYS A 456 32.87 40.22 -22.33
CA LYS A 456 31.77 40.69 -23.21
C LYS A 456 30.55 39.81 -23.15
N THR A 457 30.71 38.48 -23.08
CA THR A 457 29.58 37.52 -22.93
C THR A 457 28.85 37.73 -21.61
N ALA A 458 29.59 38.01 -20.51
CA ALA A 458 28.99 38.15 -19.19
C ALA A 458 28.44 39.57 -18.90
N CYS A 459 28.96 40.58 -19.56
CA CYS A 459 28.63 42.00 -19.27
C CYS A 459 27.94 42.73 -20.42
N GLY A 460 27.84 42.10 -21.61
CA GLY A 460 27.26 42.71 -22.82
C GLY A 460 28.21 43.67 -23.54
N VAL A 461 29.20 44.23 -22.86
CA VAL A 461 30.16 45.24 -23.37
C VAL A 461 31.60 44.77 -23.16
N SER A 462 32.55 45.34 -23.89
CA SER A 462 33.97 45.04 -23.70
C SER A 462 34.50 45.65 -22.38
N PRO A 463 35.63 45.14 -21.81
CA PRO A 463 36.25 45.71 -20.62
C PRO A 463 36.61 47.20 -20.77
N SER A 464 36.99 47.62 -21.99
CA SER A 464 37.33 49.02 -22.30
C SER A 464 36.09 49.92 -22.26
N GLU A 465 35.02 49.48 -22.87
CA GLU A 465 33.72 50.19 -22.83
C GLU A 465 33.18 50.24 -21.41
N PHE A 466 33.23 49.13 -20.67
CA PHE A 466 32.77 49.07 -19.29
C PHE A 466 33.50 50.08 -18.41
N ARG A 467 34.84 50.18 -18.52
CA ARG A 467 35.64 51.17 -17.79
C ARG A 467 35.27 52.62 -18.16
N LYS A 468 35.08 52.87 -19.47
CA LYS A 468 34.72 54.21 -19.97
C LYS A 468 33.34 54.65 -19.47
N ASP A 469 32.37 53.76 -19.58
CA ASP A 469 30.99 54.05 -19.16
C ASP A 469 30.91 54.35 -17.67
N TYR A 470 31.65 53.59 -16.85
CA TYR A 470 31.67 53.77 -15.41
C TYR A 470 32.35 55.13 -15.03
N LYS A 471 33.43 55.51 -15.71
CA LYS A 471 34.09 56.81 -15.48
C LYS A 471 33.22 57.99 -15.92
N MET A 472 32.43 57.85 -16.96
CA MET A 472 31.47 58.89 -17.37
C MET A 472 30.38 59.09 -16.32
N VAL A 473 29.86 58.03 -15.73
CA VAL A 473 28.85 58.10 -14.69
C VAL A 473 29.40 58.67 -13.38
N SER A 474 30.67 58.37 -13.02
CA SER A 474 31.30 58.89 -11.81
C SER A 474 31.66 60.40 -11.93
N ASN A 475 32.09 60.85 -13.11
CA ASN A 475 32.43 62.27 -13.35
C ASN A 475 31.16 63.12 -13.61
N GLY A 476 30.02 62.51 -13.99
CA GLY A 476 28.77 63.26 -14.18
C GLY A 476 27.99 63.57 -12.88
N LYS A 477 28.36 62.98 -11.74
CA LYS A 477 27.78 63.32 -10.42
C LYS A 477 28.48 64.41 -9.65
N GLY A 478 29.54 64.98 -10.19
CA GLY A 478 30.30 66.07 -9.55
C GLY A 478 29.97 67.47 -10.07
N GLY A 479 28.91 67.71 -10.81
CA GLY A 479 28.62 68.99 -11.46
C GLY A 479 27.18 69.47 -11.33
N GLN A 480 26.61 69.40 -10.11
CA GLN A 480 25.38 70.13 -9.77
C GLN A 480 25.40 70.41 -8.26
N ASP A 481 26.24 71.38 -7.83
CA ASP A 481 26.05 72.22 -6.65
C ASP A 481 27.01 73.38 -6.81
N GLU A 482 26.60 74.43 -7.49
CA GLU A 482 26.91 75.80 -7.30
C GLU A 482 25.67 76.70 -7.47
#